data_84f100e51bbfd1a44ebb81ad419d9b93
#
_entry.id   84f100e51bbfd1a44ebb81ad419d9b93
#
_cell.length_a   1.000
_cell.length_b   1.000
_cell.length_c   1.000
_cell.angle_alpha   90.00
_cell.angle_beta   90.00
_cell.angle_gamma   90.00
#
_symmetry.space_group_name_H-M   'P 1'
#
loop_
_entity.id
_entity.type
_entity.pdbx_description
1 polymer ?
#
loop_
_entity_poly.entity_id
_entity_poly.type
_entity_poly.pdbx_seq_one_letter_code
_entity_poly.pdbx_strand_id
1 'polypeptide(L)'
;MKTITVISGKGGTGKTFLTASFASIAKNKVMVDCDVDAANLYILLHPDIKKDEAFTGGYEAEIIQERCIKCGKCLTVCRFDAIKTVKNKNNSIDKIFIDPLSCEGCGACLYGCPVDAIEINEKESGRWFISDTGYGPFIFARLDVAAENSGKLVSKIKEEGYKLAEKDGADYVIIDGPPGIGCPVIASLSGVDLALVVTEPTLSGISDMKRVMEVAAFFGIETKVVINKYDLNIENTKKIEHLCKERNISIAGYIPFSEKVPEAIVQTIPYVEFSDDSVSEAIKNIWSNLITKGQYENTT
;
A
#
# COMPACT_ATOMS: atom_id res chain seq x y z
N MET A 1 -6.07 -20.50 7.74
CA MET A 1 -6.21 -19.21 7.03
C MET A 1 -4.96 -18.99 6.19
N LYS A 2 -5.09 -18.67 4.90
CA LYS A 2 -3.96 -18.37 4.00
C LYS A 2 -3.93 -16.88 3.69
N THR A 3 -2.76 -16.26 3.79
CA THR A 3 -2.56 -14.82 3.54
C THR A 3 -1.85 -14.62 2.22
N ILE A 4 -2.44 -13.80 1.34
CA ILE A 4 -1.92 -13.54 0.00
C ILE A 4 -1.79 -12.02 -0.18
N THR A 5 -0.57 -11.55 -0.44
CA THR A 5 -0.36 -10.14 -0.79
C THR A 5 -0.10 -10.01 -2.29
N VAL A 6 -0.91 -9.21 -2.96
CA VAL A 6 -0.73 -8.83 -4.37
C VAL A 6 0.11 -7.56 -4.41
N ILE A 7 1.29 -7.62 -5.01
CA ILE A 7 2.25 -6.50 -5.05
C ILE A 7 2.83 -6.29 -6.44
N SER A 8 3.47 -5.15 -6.63
CA SER A 8 4.21 -4.86 -7.87
C SER A 8 5.37 -3.92 -7.61
N GLY A 9 6.37 -3.95 -8.48
CA GLY A 9 7.51 -3.05 -8.38
C GLY A 9 7.22 -1.59 -8.74
N LYS A 10 6.12 -1.32 -9.48
CA LYS A 10 5.68 0.04 -9.85
C LYS A 10 4.15 0.14 -9.87
N GLY A 11 3.63 1.38 -9.86
CA GLY A 11 2.20 1.64 -10.06
C GLY A 11 1.73 1.32 -11.48
N GLY A 12 0.42 1.08 -11.64
CA GLY A 12 -0.22 0.88 -12.95
C GLY A 12 -0.07 -0.51 -13.58
N THR A 13 0.53 -1.48 -12.88
CA THR A 13 0.70 -2.86 -13.39
C THR A 13 -0.57 -3.70 -13.36
N GLY A 14 -1.65 -3.22 -12.73
CA GLY A 14 -2.92 -3.95 -12.63
C GLY A 14 -3.14 -4.71 -11.32
N LYS A 15 -2.40 -4.41 -10.24
CA LYS A 15 -2.61 -5.03 -8.92
C LYS A 15 -4.05 -4.94 -8.45
N THR A 16 -4.55 -3.71 -8.23
CA THR A 16 -5.89 -3.43 -7.70
C THR A 16 -7.00 -4.02 -8.58
N PHE A 17 -6.83 -3.99 -9.90
CA PHE A 17 -7.71 -4.66 -10.86
C PHE A 17 -7.79 -6.17 -10.60
N LEU A 18 -6.64 -6.83 -10.40
CA LEU A 18 -6.56 -8.26 -10.10
C LEU A 18 -7.12 -8.55 -8.69
N THR A 19 -6.77 -7.73 -7.70
CA THR A 19 -7.22 -7.90 -6.31
C THR A 19 -8.74 -7.73 -6.20
N ALA A 20 -9.33 -6.76 -6.89
CA ALA A 20 -10.78 -6.58 -6.95
C ALA A 20 -11.48 -7.80 -7.58
N SER A 21 -10.89 -8.36 -8.64
CA SER A 21 -11.42 -9.58 -9.26
C SER A 21 -11.33 -10.79 -8.31
N PHE A 22 -10.25 -10.90 -7.50
CA PHE A 22 -10.16 -11.92 -6.47
C PHE A 22 -11.20 -11.70 -5.36
N ALA A 23 -11.53 -10.45 -5.02
CA ALA A 23 -12.60 -10.18 -4.07
C ALA A 23 -13.95 -10.77 -4.53
N SER A 24 -14.24 -10.75 -5.82
CA SER A 24 -15.45 -11.37 -6.38
C SER A 24 -15.38 -12.92 -6.38
N ILE A 25 -14.23 -13.51 -6.74
CA ILE A 25 -14.11 -14.95 -6.94
C ILE A 25 -13.92 -15.73 -5.62
N ALA A 26 -13.09 -15.19 -4.72
CA ALA A 26 -12.72 -15.86 -3.49
C ALA A 26 -13.92 -15.94 -2.53
N LYS A 27 -14.11 -17.10 -1.90
CA LYS A 27 -15.11 -17.30 -0.85
C LYS A 27 -14.45 -17.18 0.52
N ASN A 28 -15.23 -16.80 1.53
CA ASN A 28 -14.82 -16.77 2.93
C ASN A 28 -13.45 -16.07 3.16
N LYS A 29 -13.39 -14.78 2.82
CA LYS A 29 -12.15 -13.99 2.90
C LYS A 29 -12.38 -12.64 3.56
N VAL A 30 -11.28 -12.04 4.03
CA VAL A 30 -11.17 -10.63 4.39
C VAL A 30 -10.26 -9.95 3.37
N MET A 31 -10.69 -8.79 2.88
CA MET A 31 -9.90 -7.94 1.99
C MET A 31 -9.21 -6.83 2.78
N VAL A 32 -7.95 -6.51 2.42
CA VAL A 32 -7.20 -5.41 3.03
C VAL A 32 -6.54 -4.58 1.92
N ASP A 33 -6.77 -3.26 1.90
CA ASP A 33 -6.06 -2.36 1.00
C ASP A 33 -4.92 -1.68 1.74
N CYS A 34 -3.70 -2.07 1.42
CA CYS A 34 -2.44 -1.56 1.98
C CYS A 34 -1.77 -0.50 1.10
N ASP A 35 -2.36 -0.11 -0.03
CA ASP A 35 -1.89 1.03 -0.84
C ASP A 35 -2.42 2.35 -0.26
N VAL A 36 -2.04 2.64 0.99
CA VAL A 36 -2.59 3.73 1.81
C VAL A 36 -2.30 5.13 1.26
N ASP A 37 -1.28 5.27 0.41
CA ASP A 37 -0.92 6.51 -0.28
C ASP A 37 -1.83 6.78 -1.49
N ALA A 38 -2.36 5.72 -2.11
CA ALA A 38 -3.20 5.77 -3.29
C ALA A 38 -4.30 4.70 -3.26
N ALA A 39 -4.99 4.57 -2.12
CA ALA A 39 -6.05 3.59 -1.94
C ALA A 39 -7.11 3.73 -3.06
N ASN A 40 -7.34 2.65 -3.80
CA ASN A 40 -8.25 2.63 -4.93
C ASN A 40 -9.22 1.42 -4.90
N LEU A 41 -8.90 0.39 -4.13
CA LEU A 41 -9.71 -0.83 -4.06
C LEU A 41 -11.14 -0.53 -3.53
N TYR A 42 -11.28 0.46 -2.62
CA TYR A 42 -12.58 0.86 -2.09
C TYR A 42 -13.56 1.36 -3.17
N ILE A 43 -13.04 1.90 -4.29
CA ILE A 43 -13.87 2.36 -5.42
C ILE A 43 -14.56 1.17 -6.10
N LEU A 44 -13.88 0.02 -6.16
CA LEU A 44 -14.38 -1.18 -6.82
C LEU A 44 -15.21 -2.09 -5.88
N LEU A 45 -15.02 -1.95 -4.56
CA LEU A 45 -15.70 -2.82 -3.59
C LEU A 45 -16.90 -2.15 -2.90
N HIS A 46 -17.13 -0.84 -3.10
CA HIS A 46 -18.28 -0.07 -2.57
C HIS A 46 -18.52 -0.31 -1.06
N PRO A 47 -17.58 0.08 -0.17
CA PRO A 47 -17.64 -0.24 1.23
C PRO A 47 -18.78 0.50 1.98
N ASP A 48 -19.51 -0.22 2.82
CA ASP A 48 -20.37 0.33 3.87
C ASP A 48 -19.56 0.39 5.18
N ILE A 49 -19.12 1.60 5.54
CA ILE A 49 -18.19 1.82 6.66
C ILE A 49 -18.88 1.52 7.99
N LYS A 50 -18.33 0.61 8.77
CA LYS A 50 -18.78 0.24 10.12
C LYS A 50 -17.93 0.85 11.22
N LYS A 51 -16.67 1.11 10.95
CA LYS A 51 -15.72 1.71 11.87
C LYS A 51 -14.83 2.70 11.11
N ASP A 52 -14.62 3.87 11.71
CA ASP A 52 -13.79 4.95 11.18
C ASP A 52 -12.97 5.52 12.34
N GLU A 53 -11.64 5.33 12.29
CA GLU A 53 -10.73 5.76 13.35
C GLU A 53 -9.57 6.59 12.80
N ALA A 54 -9.18 7.58 13.59
CA ALA A 54 -7.96 8.36 13.35
C ALA A 54 -6.71 7.48 13.50
N PHE A 55 -5.72 7.74 12.67
CA PHE A 55 -4.39 7.16 12.79
C PHE A 55 -3.41 8.24 13.20
N THR A 56 -2.82 8.08 14.38
CA THR A 56 -1.74 8.94 14.88
C THR A 56 -0.41 8.32 14.48
N GLY A 57 0.23 8.90 13.46
CA GLY A 57 1.43 8.32 12.85
C GLY A 57 2.72 9.10 13.08
N GLY A 58 2.65 10.29 13.65
CA GLY A 58 3.79 11.18 13.81
C GLY A 58 3.62 12.16 14.94
N TYR A 59 4.49 13.15 14.95
CA TYR A 59 4.45 14.26 15.88
C TYR A 59 4.52 15.57 15.11
N GLU A 60 4.01 16.65 15.72
CA GLU A 60 4.20 18.01 15.24
C GLU A 60 4.58 18.92 16.38
N ALA A 61 5.37 19.94 16.05
CA ALA A 61 5.77 20.94 17.02
C ALA A 61 4.82 22.15 16.97
N GLU A 62 4.46 22.68 18.13
CA GLU A 62 3.65 23.88 18.26
C GLU A 62 4.38 24.93 19.10
N ILE A 63 4.24 26.22 18.73
CA ILE A 63 4.80 27.33 19.50
C ILE A 63 3.71 27.96 20.36
N ILE A 64 3.88 27.88 21.67
CA ILE A 64 3.00 28.55 22.62
C ILE A 64 3.36 30.06 22.63
N GLN A 65 2.53 30.83 21.93
CA GLN A 65 2.80 32.24 21.63
C GLN A 65 2.99 33.10 22.91
N GLU A 66 2.29 32.76 23.98
CA GLU A 66 2.35 33.46 25.30
C GLU A 66 3.70 33.29 25.97
N ARG A 67 4.41 32.19 25.73
CA ARG A 67 5.75 31.91 26.25
C ARG A 67 6.85 32.40 25.33
N CYS A 68 6.53 32.63 24.05
CA CYS A 68 7.52 32.89 23.01
C CYS A 68 8.09 34.33 23.09
N ILE A 69 9.38 34.43 23.37
CA ILE A 69 10.11 35.72 23.40
C ILE A 69 10.62 36.15 22.01
N LYS A 70 10.26 35.47 20.95
CA LYS A 70 10.60 35.77 19.55
C LYS A 70 12.11 35.85 19.26
N CYS A 71 12.93 35.12 19.97
CA CYS A 71 14.41 35.17 19.87
C CYS A 71 14.96 34.52 18.58
N GLY A 72 14.16 33.73 17.85
CA GLY A 72 14.52 33.13 16.55
C GLY A 72 15.46 31.91 16.64
N LYS A 73 15.87 31.43 17.83
CA LYS A 73 16.75 30.25 17.97
C LYS A 73 16.18 29.00 17.31
N CYS A 74 14.86 28.79 17.37
CA CYS A 74 14.19 27.66 16.73
C CYS A 74 14.35 27.66 15.21
N LEU A 75 14.43 28.82 14.56
CA LEU A 75 14.67 28.95 13.11
C LEU A 75 16.03 28.36 12.70
N THR A 76 17.06 28.54 13.56
CA THR A 76 18.42 28.10 13.22
C THR A 76 18.65 26.60 13.38
N VAL A 77 17.80 25.90 14.17
CA VAL A 77 17.92 24.46 14.42
C VAL A 77 17.00 23.64 13.51
N CYS A 78 16.01 24.27 12.87
CA CYS A 78 15.10 23.56 11.97
C CYS A 78 15.78 23.27 10.64
N ARG A 79 15.98 21.97 10.33
CA ARG A 79 16.55 21.52 9.04
C ARG A 79 15.53 21.44 7.91
N PHE A 80 14.24 21.48 8.26
CA PHE A 80 13.13 21.29 7.32
C PHE A 80 12.53 22.62 6.88
N ASP A 81 13.11 23.73 7.30
CA ASP A 81 12.60 25.09 7.04
C ASP A 81 11.11 25.25 7.42
N ALA A 82 10.63 24.46 8.39
CA ALA A 82 9.24 24.46 8.82
C ALA A 82 8.88 25.69 9.68
N ILE A 83 9.87 26.36 10.28
CA ILE A 83 9.64 27.49 11.18
C ILE A 83 9.72 28.77 10.41
N LYS A 84 8.64 29.54 10.43
CA LYS A 84 8.48 30.77 9.66
C LYS A 84 8.25 31.98 10.59
N THR A 85 8.52 33.15 10.06
CA THR A 85 8.31 34.42 10.78
C THR A 85 7.37 35.33 10.04
N VAL A 86 6.51 36.02 10.78
CA VAL A 86 5.82 37.20 10.31
C VAL A 86 6.55 38.43 10.87
N LYS A 87 6.85 39.40 10.03
CA LYS A 87 7.51 40.66 10.43
C LYS A 87 6.51 41.79 10.41
N ASN A 88 6.67 42.71 11.34
CA ASN A 88 5.91 43.94 11.41
C ASN A 88 6.47 45.01 10.43
N LYS A 89 5.82 46.18 10.37
CA LYS A 89 6.22 47.30 9.49
C LYS A 89 7.65 47.81 9.77
N ASN A 90 8.17 47.56 10.95
CA ASN A 90 9.52 47.98 11.36
C ASN A 90 10.56 46.85 11.12
N ASN A 91 10.24 45.82 10.37
CA ASN A 91 11.06 44.64 10.06
C ASN A 91 11.44 43.79 11.31
N SER A 92 10.78 44.00 12.44
CA SER A 92 10.94 43.17 13.65
C SER A 92 10.04 41.94 13.55
N ILE A 93 10.45 40.83 14.18
CA ILE A 93 9.65 39.61 14.24
C ILE A 93 8.38 39.88 15.07
N ASP A 94 7.23 39.77 14.45
CA ASP A 94 5.93 39.92 15.09
C ASP A 94 5.41 38.57 15.63
N LYS A 95 5.56 37.53 14.82
CA LYS A 95 5.14 36.15 15.15
C LYS A 95 6.12 35.14 14.58
N ILE A 96 6.38 34.09 15.35
CA ILE A 96 7.03 32.85 14.85
C ILE A 96 5.97 31.75 14.86
N PHE A 97 5.88 30.97 13.80
CA PHE A 97 4.96 29.83 13.73
C PHE A 97 5.62 28.67 13.03
N ILE A 98 5.06 27.48 13.20
CA ILE A 98 5.50 26.26 12.54
C ILE A 98 4.50 25.91 11.45
N ASP A 99 5.00 25.68 10.23
CA ASP A 99 4.21 25.16 9.13
C ASP A 99 4.00 23.65 9.34
N PRO A 100 2.76 23.20 9.57
CA PRO A 100 2.48 21.79 9.86
C PRO A 100 2.76 20.86 8.67
N LEU A 101 2.79 21.38 7.42
CA LEU A 101 3.10 20.59 6.24
C LEU A 101 4.60 20.32 6.09
N SER A 102 5.43 21.22 6.62
CA SER A 102 6.89 21.10 6.53
C SER A 102 7.51 20.56 7.83
N CYS A 103 6.71 20.38 8.89
CA CYS A 103 7.21 19.94 10.19
C CYS A 103 7.28 18.41 10.28
N GLU A 104 8.49 17.88 10.45
CA GLU A 104 8.78 16.45 10.60
C GLU A 104 8.69 15.97 12.08
N GLY A 105 8.24 16.80 13.01
CA GLY A 105 8.09 16.41 14.42
C GLY A 105 9.38 15.97 15.12
N CYS A 106 10.55 16.29 14.58
CA CYS A 106 11.85 15.79 15.07
C CYS A 106 12.27 16.32 16.46
N GLY A 107 11.58 17.33 16.99
CA GLY A 107 11.81 17.89 18.33
C GLY A 107 13.03 18.77 18.48
N ALA A 108 13.86 19.00 17.46
CA ALA A 108 15.08 19.81 17.57
C ALA A 108 14.80 21.23 18.08
N CYS A 109 13.69 21.83 17.67
CA CYS A 109 13.26 23.17 18.11
C CYS A 109 12.84 23.21 19.58
N LEU A 110 12.28 22.12 20.13
CA LEU A 110 11.95 22.00 21.56
C LEU A 110 13.20 22.17 22.41
N TYR A 111 14.26 21.40 22.11
CA TYR A 111 15.53 21.48 22.87
C TYR A 111 16.28 22.80 22.62
N GLY A 112 16.04 23.45 21.48
CA GLY A 112 16.65 24.75 21.16
C GLY A 112 15.93 25.95 21.77
N CYS A 113 14.78 25.79 22.40
CA CYS A 113 13.98 26.87 22.95
C CYS A 113 14.45 27.26 24.38
N PRO A 114 14.96 28.48 24.62
CA PRO A 114 15.48 28.85 25.91
C PRO A 114 14.41 29.15 26.99
N VAL A 115 13.14 29.18 26.60
CA VAL A 115 11.99 29.56 27.47
C VAL A 115 10.87 28.52 27.42
N ASP A 116 11.16 27.31 26.94
CA ASP A 116 10.21 26.18 26.85
C ASP A 116 8.86 26.57 26.22
N ALA A 117 8.93 27.37 25.15
CA ALA A 117 7.76 27.84 24.41
C ALA A 117 7.35 26.92 23.28
N ILE A 118 7.92 25.71 23.15
CA ILE A 118 7.59 24.74 22.11
C ILE A 118 7.14 23.45 22.77
N GLU A 119 6.03 22.91 22.28
CA GLU A 119 5.49 21.62 22.67
C GLU A 119 5.46 20.70 21.47
N ILE A 120 5.52 19.38 21.72
CA ILE A 120 5.42 18.33 20.70
C ILE A 120 4.13 17.57 20.97
N ASN A 121 3.24 17.58 19.99
CA ASN A 121 1.96 16.90 20.04
C ASN A 121 1.93 15.74 19.07
N GLU A 122 1.15 14.71 19.38
CA GLU A 122 0.85 13.66 18.41
C GLU A 122 0.07 14.24 17.23
N LYS A 123 0.44 13.83 16.02
CA LYS A 123 -0.19 14.28 14.77
C LYS A 123 -1.09 13.18 14.22
N GLU A 124 -2.36 13.52 13.99
CA GLU A 124 -3.21 12.70 13.13
C GLU A 124 -2.64 12.73 11.71
N SER A 125 -2.39 11.56 11.15
CA SER A 125 -1.68 11.39 9.88
C SER A 125 -2.51 10.64 8.85
N GLY A 126 -3.74 10.30 9.18
CA GLY A 126 -4.65 9.58 8.31
C GLY A 126 -5.79 8.93 9.07
N ARG A 127 -6.57 8.14 8.37
CA ARG A 127 -7.70 7.40 8.93
C ARG A 127 -7.75 5.99 8.39
N TRP A 128 -8.25 5.05 9.19
CA TRP A 128 -8.46 3.68 8.77
C TRP A 128 -9.88 3.23 9.06
N PHE A 129 -10.35 2.27 8.27
CA PHE A 129 -11.75 1.91 8.21
C PHE A 129 -11.92 0.39 8.25
N ILE A 130 -12.95 -0.08 8.96
CA ILE A 130 -13.51 -1.42 8.80
C ILE A 130 -14.89 -1.26 8.15
N SER A 131 -15.14 -2.04 7.13
CA SER A 131 -16.34 -1.95 6.32
C SER A 131 -16.83 -3.33 5.88
N ASP A 132 -18.12 -3.39 5.56
CA ASP A 132 -18.71 -4.50 4.82
C ASP A 132 -18.84 -4.13 3.35
N THR A 133 -18.72 -5.12 2.49
CA THR A 133 -18.93 -4.96 1.04
C THR A 133 -19.81 -6.10 0.53
N GLY A 134 -20.30 -5.98 -0.71
CA GLY A 134 -20.95 -7.10 -1.41
C GLY A 134 -20.07 -8.33 -1.56
N TYR A 135 -18.75 -8.17 -1.32
CA TYR A 135 -17.73 -9.22 -1.47
C TYR A 135 -17.20 -9.73 -0.12
N GLY A 136 -17.71 -9.23 1.01
CA GLY A 136 -17.30 -9.58 2.36
C GLY A 136 -16.59 -8.44 3.09
N PRO A 137 -16.00 -8.72 4.28
CA PRO A 137 -15.33 -7.71 5.09
C PRO A 137 -14.14 -7.09 4.38
N PHE A 138 -13.98 -5.78 4.55
CA PHE A 138 -12.92 -5.01 3.90
C PHE A 138 -12.34 -3.96 4.84
N ILE A 139 -11.01 -3.91 4.91
CA ILE A 139 -10.26 -2.95 5.70
C ILE A 139 -9.38 -2.13 4.78
N PHE A 140 -9.40 -0.82 4.96
CA PHE A 140 -8.57 0.09 4.19
C PHE A 140 -8.19 1.31 5.02
N ALA A 141 -7.23 2.08 4.52
CA ALA A 141 -6.82 3.31 5.15
C ALA A 141 -6.49 4.38 4.09
N ARG A 142 -6.42 5.61 4.55
CA ARG A 142 -5.98 6.76 3.76
C ARG A 142 -5.05 7.60 4.59
N LEU A 143 -3.88 7.89 4.06
CA LEU A 143 -2.99 8.89 4.62
C LEU A 143 -3.44 10.29 4.23
N ASP A 144 -3.22 11.22 5.12
CA ASP A 144 -3.40 12.65 4.84
C ASP A 144 -2.29 13.14 3.89
N VAL A 145 -2.56 14.26 3.22
CA VAL A 145 -1.60 14.88 2.30
C VAL A 145 -0.31 15.23 3.05
N ALA A 146 0.81 14.84 2.51
CA ALA A 146 2.14 15.01 3.10
C ALA A 146 2.33 14.32 4.46
N ALA A 147 1.52 13.31 4.79
CA ALA A 147 1.75 12.52 5.99
C ALA A 147 2.79 11.42 5.73
N GLU A 148 3.58 11.15 6.75
CA GLU A 148 4.57 10.08 6.77
C GLU A 148 4.07 8.85 7.55
N ASN A 149 4.91 7.81 7.65
CA ASN A 149 4.64 6.58 8.39
C ASN A 149 3.60 5.63 7.76
N SER A 150 3.49 5.64 6.44
CA SER A 150 2.65 4.69 5.67
C SER A 150 2.90 3.22 6.08
N GLY A 151 4.13 2.83 6.38
CA GLY A 151 4.45 1.48 6.85
C GLY A 151 3.80 1.11 8.19
N LYS A 152 3.69 2.06 9.14
CA LYS A 152 2.99 1.82 10.42
C LYS A 152 1.49 1.66 10.21
N LEU A 153 0.90 2.49 9.35
CA LEU A 153 -0.52 2.41 9.02
C LEU A 153 -0.84 1.09 8.31
N VAL A 154 -0.01 0.67 7.35
CA VAL A 154 -0.11 -0.65 6.70
C VAL A 154 -0.06 -1.79 7.72
N SER A 155 0.88 -1.75 8.67
CA SER A 155 0.96 -2.75 9.74
C SER A 155 -0.30 -2.78 10.58
N LYS A 156 -0.86 -1.60 10.92
CA LYS A 156 -2.09 -1.48 11.71
C LYS A 156 -3.29 -2.10 11.02
N ILE A 157 -3.57 -1.73 9.77
CA ILE A 157 -4.74 -2.25 9.05
C ILE A 157 -4.62 -3.74 8.74
N LYS A 158 -3.40 -4.23 8.50
CA LYS A 158 -3.14 -5.65 8.30
C LYS A 158 -3.40 -6.46 9.58
N GLU A 159 -2.96 -5.96 10.74
CA GLU A 159 -3.27 -6.58 12.05
C GLU A 159 -4.77 -6.65 12.29
N GLU A 160 -5.51 -5.57 12.02
CA GLU A 160 -6.97 -5.56 12.15
C GLU A 160 -7.63 -6.53 11.15
N GLY A 161 -7.07 -6.66 9.93
CA GLY A 161 -7.50 -7.67 8.96
C GLY A 161 -7.37 -9.10 9.47
N TYR A 162 -6.26 -9.41 10.11
CA TYR A 162 -6.04 -10.73 10.70
C TYR A 162 -6.99 -11.00 11.88
N LYS A 163 -7.18 -10.03 12.78
CA LYS A 163 -8.14 -10.16 13.90
C LYS A 163 -9.55 -10.42 13.40
N LEU A 164 -9.96 -9.71 12.35
CA LEU A 164 -11.29 -9.90 11.76
C LEU A 164 -11.41 -11.26 11.10
N ALA A 165 -10.40 -11.68 10.36
CA ALA A 165 -10.37 -12.98 9.69
C ALA A 165 -10.38 -14.15 10.69
N GLU A 166 -9.64 -14.05 11.79
CA GLU A 166 -9.68 -15.05 12.87
C GLU A 166 -11.04 -15.12 13.54
N LYS A 167 -11.65 -13.97 13.85
CA LYS A 167 -12.97 -13.88 14.47
C LYS A 167 -14.05 -14.50 13.59
N ASP A 168 -14.00 -14.27 12.30
CA ASP A 168 -15.04 -14.70 11.34
C ASP A 168 -14.74 -16.09 10.75
N GLY A 169 -13.59 -16.71 11.09
CA GLY A 169 -13.17 -17.99 10.58
C GLY A 169 -12.90 -17.98 9.08
N ALA A 170 -12.30 -16.90 8.58
CA ALA A 170 -12.01 -16.75 7.16
C ALA A 170 -10.92 -17.73 6.68
N ASP A 171 -11.07 -18.21 5.44
CA ASP A 171 -10.08 -19.08 4.80
C ASP A 171 -8.89 -18.28 4.25
N TYR A 172 -9.15 -17.03 3.85
CA TYR A 172 -8.15 -16.17 3.19
C TYR A 172 -8.15 -14.75 3.77
N VAL A 173 -6.94 -14.15 3.81
CA VAL A 173 -6.74 -12.70 3.85
C VAL A 173 -6.06 -12.30 2.54
N ILE A 174 -6.72 -11.46 1.73
CA ILE A 174 -6.21 -10.99 0.44
C ILE A 174 -5.87 -9.51 0.60
N ILE A 175 -4.61 -9.20 0.36
CA ILE A 175 -4.04 -7.87 0.59
C ILE A 175 -3.68 -7.23 -0.75
N ASP A 176 -4.29 -6.07 -1.06
CA ASP A 176 -3.79 -5.20 -2.13
C ASP A 176 -2.59 -4.42 -1.60
N GLY A 177 -1.41 -4.82 -1.99
CA GLY A 177 -0.17 -4.22 -1.48
C GLY A 177 0.21 -2.95 -2.23
N PRO A 178 1.01 -2.07 -1.63
CA PRO A 178 1.53 -0.88 -2.29
C PRO A 178 2.54 -1.24 -3.38
N PRO A 179 2.77 -0.33 -4.35
CA PRO A 179 3.84 -0.49 -5.33
C PRO A 179 5.22 -0.17 -4.75
N GLY A 180 6.28 -0.67 -5.40
CA GLY A 180 7.66 -0.35 -5.05
C GLY A 180 8.32 -1.34 -4.11
N ILE A 181 9.28 -0.86 -3.30
CA ILE A 181 10.11 -1.65 -2.37
C ILE A 181 10.30 -0.97 -1.01
N GLY A 182 9.58 0.12 -0.74
CA GLY A 182 9.71 0.91 0.49
C GLY A 182 9.08 0.27 1.73
N CYS A 183 9.09 1.00 2.84
CA CYS A 183 8.55 0.54 4.12
C CYS A 183 7.11 0.01 4.04
N PRO A 184 6.17 0.60 3.27
CA PRO A 184 4.83 0.05 3.14
C PRO A 184 4.80 -1.34 2.51
N VAL A 185 5.66 -1.59 1.48
CA VAL A 185 5.78 -2.91 0.85
C VAL A 185 6.31 -3.94 1.83
N ILE A 186 7.36 -3.59 2.59
CA ILE A 186 7.92 -4.44 3.64
C ILE A 186 6.84 -4.78 4.68
N ALA A 187 6.09 -3.78 5.13
CA ALA A 187 5.01 -3.96 6.09
C ALA A 187 3.89 -4.86 5.53
N SER A 188 3.52 -4.70 4.25
CA SER A 188 2.50 -5.52 3.60
C SER A 188 2.93 -6.97 3.40
N LEU A 189 4.22 -7.23 3.20
CA LEU A 189 4.79 -8.56 3.02
C LEU A 189 5.07 -9.29 4.33
N SER A 190 5.38 -8.59 5.41
CA SER A 190 5.76 -9.23 6.68
C SER A 190 4.72 -10.23 7.16
N GLY A 191 5.10 -11.51 7.34
CA GLY A 191 4.24 -12.56 7.91
C GLY A 191 3.12 -13.04 6.99
N VAL A 192 3.22 -12.87 5.66
CA VAL A 192 2.27 -13.44 4.70
C VAL A 192 2.76 -14.79 4.17
N ASP A 193 1.82 -15.66 3.75
CA ASP A 193 2.16 -16.97 3.21
C ASP A 193 2.60 -16.91 1.75
N LEU A 194 2.06 -15.95 0.98
CA LEU A 194 2.30 -15.84 -0.46
C LEU A 194 2.37 -14.39 -0.93
N ALA A 195 3.41 -14.05 -1.66
CA ALA A 195 3.54 -12.82 -2.43
C ALA A 195 3.21 -13.08 -3.91
N LEU A 196 2.13 -12.47 -4.41
CA LEU A 196 1.79 -12.49 -5.82
C LEU A 196 2.31 -11.22 -6.50
N VAL A 197 3.40 -11.34 -7.22
CA VAL A 197 4.04 -10.22 -7.90
C VAL A 197 3.40 -10.01 -9.27
N VAL A 198 2.73 -8.88 -9.47
CA VAL A 198 2.14 -8.50 -10.76
C VAL A 198 3.13 -7.63 -11.53
N THR A 199 3.47 -8.05 -12.73
CA THR A 199 4.39 -7.32 -13.62
C THR A 199 3.82 -7.20 -15.03
N GLU A 200 4.43 -6.33 -15.85
CA GLU A 200 4.11 -6.19 -17.26
C GLU A 200 5.39 -6.29 -18.11
N PRO A 201 5.33 -6.68 -19.40
CA PRO A 201 6.48 -6.96 -20.24
C PRO A 201 7.16 -5.67 -20.75
N THR A 202 7.60 -4.81 -19.81
CA THR A 202 8.38 -3.60 -20.07
C THR A 202 9.75 -3.71 -19.40
N LEU A 203 10.76 -2.96 -19.88
CA LEU A 203 12.09 -2.98 -19.26
C LEU A 203 12.04 -2.54 -17.80
N SER A 204 11.24 -1.50 -17.49
CA SER A 204 11.03 -1.06 -16.10
C SER A 204 10.31 -2.13 -15.29
N GLY A 205 9.24 -2.76 -15.83
CA GLY A 205 8.52 -3.83 -15.16
C GLY A 205 9.40 -5.01 -14.77
N ILE A 206 10.32 -5.43 -15.65
CA ILE A 206 11.31 -6.48 -15.37
C ILE A 206 12.27 -6.07 -14.25
N SER A 207 12.81 -4.84 -14.31
CA SER A 207 13.74 -4.33 -13.30
C SER A 207 13.07 -4.24 -11.92
N ASP A 208 11.86 -3.69 -11.87
CA ASP A 208 11.12 -3.46 -10.63
C ASP A 208 10.61 -4.79 -10.04
N MET A 209 10.18 -5.73 -10.88
CA MET A 209 9.84 -7.09 -10.47
C MET A 209 11.03 -7.77 -9.75
N LYS A 210 12.24 -7.67 -10.30
CA LYS A 210 13.46 -8.24 -9.69
C LYS A 210 13.64 -7.76 -8.25
N ARG A 211 13.49 -6.45 -8.03
CA ARG A 211 13.65 -5.84 -6.70
C ARG A 211 12.60 -6.35 -5.71
N VAL A 212 11.34 -6.44 -6.13
CA VAL A 212 10.26 -6.96 -5.28
C VAL A 212 10.48 -8.44 -4.94
N MET A 213 10.92 -9.25 -5.92
CA MET A 213 11.27 -10.65 -5.68
C MET A 213 12.42 -10.79 -4.68
N GLU A 214 13.42 -9.90 -4.72
CA GLU A 214 14.53 -9.87 -3.76
C GLU A 214 14.06 -9.52 -2.35
N VAL A 215 13.12 -8.58 -2.21
CA VAL A 215 12.49 -8.26 -0.92
C VAL A 215 11.70 -9.45 -0.38
N ALA A 216 10.87 -10.10 -1.21
CA ALA A 216 10.09 -11.27 -0.79
C ALA A 216 11.01 -12.45 -0.39
N ALA A 217 12.09 -12.69 -1.16
CA ALA A 217 13.09 -13.71 -0.84
C ALA A 217 13.83 -13.44 0.47
N PHE A 218 14.17 -12.16 0.76
CA PHE A 218 14.80 -11.78 2.02
C PHE A 218 13.96 -12.16 3.23
N PHE A 219 12.61 -12.09 3.11
CA PHE A 219 11.68 -12.51 4.16
C PHE A 219 11.29 -13.98 4.09
N GLY A 220 11.83 -14.76 3.16
CA GLY A 220 11.52 -16.19 3.00
C GLY A 220 10.09 -16.47 2.55
N ILE A 221 9.44 -15.53 1.86
CA ILE A 221 8.03 -15.62 1.46
C ILE A 221 7.92 -16.38 0.13
N GLU A 222 7.01 -17.37 0.06
CA GLU A 222 6.66 -18.01 -1.21
C GLU A 222 6.23 -16.92 -2.22
N THR A 223 6.83 -16.94 -3.39
CA THR A 223 6.58 -15.92 -4.42
C THR A 223 6.07 -16.57 -5.70
N LYS A 224 5.00 -16.01 -6.25
CA LYS A 224 4.51 -16.33 -7.60
C LYS A 224 4.38 -15.05 -8.43
N VAL A 225 4.48 -15.18 -9.75
CA VAL A 225 4.43 -14.05 -10.69
C VAL A 225 3.20 -14.13 -11.57
N VAL A 226 2.53 -13.00 -11.79
CA VAL A 226 1.54 -12.81 -12.85
C VAL A 226 2.11 -11.84 -13.88
N ILE A 227 2.09 -12.25 -15.14
CA ILE A 227 2.50 -11.38 -16.25
C ILE A 227 1.22 -10.78 -16.86
N ASN A 228 0.95 -9.54 -16.51
CA ASN A 228 -0.18 -8.79 -17.04
C ASN A 228 0.19 -8.16 -18.39
N LYS A 229 -0.77 -8.10 -19.32
CA LYS A 229 -0.60 -7.57 -20.69
C LYS A 229 0.55 -8.29 -21.43
N TYR A 230 0.65 -9.61 -21.24
CA TYR A 230 1.80 -10.40 -21.67
C TYR A 230 2.03 -10.34 -23.20
N ASP A 231 1.00 -10.11 -23.95
CA ASP A 231 0.93 -10.07 -25.40
C ASP A 231 1.43 -8.75 -26.03
N LEU A 232 1.56 -7.69 -25.23
CA LEU A 232 2.09 -6.40 -25.72
C LEU A 232 3.56 -6.49 -26.12
N ASN A 233 4.35 -7.38 -25.52
CA ASN A 233 5.75 -7.59 -25.87
C ASN A 233 6.20 -9.02 -25.50
N ILE A 234 6.06 -9.92 -26.45
CA ILE A 234 6.38 -11.35 -26.29
C ILE A 234 7.86 -11.59 -25.96
N GLU A 235 8.78 -10.77 -26.51
CA GLU A 235 10.22 -10.91 -26.21
C GLU A 235 10.50 -10.63 -24.74
N ASN A 236 9.93 -9.55 -24.21
CA ASN A 236 10.10 -9.23 -22.78
C ASN A 236 9.34 -10.21 -21.88
N THR A 237 8.20 -10.75 -22.32
CA THR A 237 7.51 -11.82 -21.61
C THR A 237 8.42 -13.03 -21.45
N LYS A 238 9.11 -13.47 -22.50
CA LYS A 238 10.11 -14.55 -22.44
C LYS A 238 11.28 -14.24 -21.51
N LYS A 239 11.72 -12.96 -21.42
CA LYS A 239 12.75 -12.56 -20.45
C LYS A 239 12.26 -12.69 -19.01
N ILE A 240 11.00 -12.36 -18.75
CA ILE A 240 10.37 -12.56 -17.43
C ILE A 240 10.29 -14.05 -17.08
N GLU A 241 9.84 -14.88 -18.02
CA GLU A 241 9.76 -16.34 -17.86
C GLU A 241 11.13 -16.94 -17.52
N HIS A 242 12.16 -16.56 -18.29
CA HIS A 242 13.53 -17.02 -18.06
C HIS A 242 14.03 -16.63 -16.66
N LEU A 243 13.81 -15.38 -16.26
CA LEU A 243 14.17 -14.88 -14.93
C LEU A 243 13.46 -15.64 -13.80
N CYS A 244 12.17 -15.91 -13.97
CA CYS A 244 11.40 -16.69 -12.99
C CYS A 244 11.95 -18.12 -12.88
N LYS A 245 12.29 -18.75 -14.01
CA LYS A 245 12.89 -20.08 -14.04
C LYS A 245 14.26 -20.12 -13.37
N GLU A 246 15.15 -19.14 -13.65
CA GLU A 246 16.46 -19.03 -13.00
C GLU A 246 16.37 -18.90 -11.48
N ARG A 247 15.33 -18.24 -10.98
CA ARG A 247 15.10 -18.01 -9.54
C ARG A 247 14.19 -19.06 -8.89
N ASN A 248 13.79 -20.09 -9.63
CA ASN A 248 12.84 -21.13 -9.19
C ASN A 248 11.52 -20.55 -8.67
N ILE A 249 11.01 -19.51 -9.33
CA ILE A 249 9.75 -18.84 -9.01
C ILE A 249 8.70 -19.26 -10.05
N SER A 250 7.55 -19.73 -9.59
CA SER A 250 6.48 -20.16 -10.49
C SER A 250 5.68 -18.98 -11.03
N ILE A 251 5.26 -19.08 -12.29
CA ILE A 251 4.32 -18.15 -12.91
C ILE A 251 2.92 -18.66 -12.61
N ALA A 252 2.13 -17.85 -11.90
CA ALA A 252 0.74 -18.16 -11.57
C ALA A 252 -0.19 -18.05 -12.77
N GLY A 253 0.16 -17.22 -13.75
CA GLY A 253 -0.58 -17.08 -15.00
C GLY A 253 -0.25 -15.82 -15.79
N TYR A 254 -0.94 -15.68 -16.92
CA TYR A 254 -0.77 -14.62 -17.89
C TYR A 254 -2.12 -13.95 -18.14
N ILE A 255 -2.16 -12.63 -18.14
CA ILE A 255 -3.37 -11.87 -18.45
C ILE A 255 -3.11 -11.12 -19.77
N PRO A 256 -3.94 -11.30 -20.81
CA PRO A 256 -3.77 -10.55 -22.05
C PRO A 256 -4.17 -9.07 -21.88
N PHE A 257 -3.70 -8.23 -22.76
CA PHE A 257 -4.16 -6.84 -22.85
C PHE A 257 -5.64 -6.80 -23.28
N SER A 258 -6.40 -5.90 -22.66
CA SER A 258 -7.79 -5.66 -23.05
C SER A 258 -8.17 -4.20 -22.83
N GLU A 259 -8.77 -3.60 -23.85
CA GLU A 259 -9.32 -2.23 -23.78
C GLU A 259 -10.56 -2.16 -22.88
N LYS A 260 -11.19 -3.28 -22.53
CA LYS A 260 -12.32 -3.34 -21.61
C LYS A 260 -11.93 -3.13 -20.14
N VAL A 261 -10.63 -3.30 -19.78
CA VAL A 261 -10.19 -3.12 -18.39
C VAL A 261 -10.42 -1.69 -17.89
N PRO A 262 -10.05 -0.64 -18.63
CA PRO A 262 -10.42 0.73 -18.26
C PRO A 262 -11.93 0.95 -18.15
N GLU A 263 -12.74 0.32 -19.00
CA GLU A 263 -14.20 0.44 -18.96
C GLU A 263 -14.77 -0.14 -17.65
N ALA A 264 -14.32 -1.31 -17.24
CA ALA A 264 -14.72 -1.93 -15.97
C ALA A 264 -14.35 -1.05 -14.76
N ILE A 265 -13.15 -0.46 -14.78
CA ILE A 265 -12.70 0.46 -13.72
C ILE A 265 -13.58 1.71 -13.66
N VAL A 266 -13.92 2.30 -14.81
CA VAL A 266 -14.82 3.47 -14.89
C VAL A 266 -16.23 3.13 -14.38
N GLN A 267 -16.71 1.91 -14.64
CA GLN A 267 -17.99 1.44 -14.11
C GLN A 267 -17.90 0.96 -12.65
N THR A 268 -16.70 0.98 -12.06
CA THR A 268 -16.45 0.55 -10.68
C THR A 268 -16.90 -0.89 -10.39
N ILE A 269 -16.72 -1.78 -11.36
CA ILE A 269 -17.10 -3.20 -11.27
C ILE A 269 -15.84 -4.06 -11.36
N PRO A 270 -15.65 -5.10 -10.51
CA PRO A 270 -14.60 -6.10 -10.69
C PRO A 270 -14.69 -6.77 -12.07
N TYR A 271 -13.56 -6.90 -12.76
CA TYR A 271 -13.56 -7.30 -14.18
C TYR A 271 -14.25 -8.62 -14.46
N VAL A 272 -14.13 -9.58 -13.55
CA VAL A 272 -14.75 -10.92 -13.71
C VAL A 272 -16.28 -10.92 -13.64
N GLU A 273 -16.86 -9.80 -13.19
CA GLU A 273 -18.31 -9.55 -13.25
C GLU A 273 -18.70 -8.69 -14.45
N PHE A 274 -17.75 -7.85 -14.91
CA PHE A 274 -17.96 -6.97 -16.04
C PHE A 274 -17.96 -7.71 -17.40
N SER A 275 -17.07 -8.68 -17.58
CA SER A 275 -16.91 -9.42 -18.83
C SER A 275 -16.58 -10.89 -18.57
N ASP A 276 -17.12 -11.79 -19.40
CA ASP A 276 -16.78 -13.22 -19.39
C ASP A 276 -15.98 -13.56 -20.66
N ASP A 277 -14.74 -13.11 -20.67
CA ASP A 277 -13.79 -13.28 -21.79
C ASP A 277 -12.48 -13.92 -21.33
N SER A 278 -11.51 -13.99 -22.23
CA SER A 278 -10.20 -14.60 -21.98
C SER A 278 -9.44 -13.95 -20.79
N VAL A 279 -9.67 -12.66 -20.49
CA VAL A 279 -9.08 -12.00 -19.33
C VAL A 279 -9.72 -12.52 -18.05
N SER A 280 -11.04 -12.63 -17.99
CA SER A 280 -11.77 -13.20 -16.85
C SER A 280 -11.39 -14.66 -16.62
N GLU A 281 -11.28 -15.44 -17.68
CA GLU A 281 -10.83 -16.83 -17.60
C GLU A 281 -9.40 -16.94 -17.06
N ALA A 282 -8.49 -16.09 -17.55
CA ALA A 282 -7.12 -16.03 -17.06
C ALA A 282 -7.07 -15.70 -15.55
N ILE A 283 -7.87 -14.74 -15.08
CA ILE A 283 -7.94 -14.37 -13.66
C ILE A 283 -8.49 -15.52 -12.81
N LYS A 284 -9.55 -16.20 -13.26
CA LYS A 284 -10.12 -17.38 -12.58
C LYS A 284 -9.08 -18.52 -12.47
N ASN A 285 -8.31 -18.75 -13.54
CA ASN A 285 -7.23 -19.75 -13.56
C ASN A 285 -6.08 -19.36 -12.62
N ILE A 286 -5.68 -18.08 -12.60
CA ILE A 286 -4.67 -17.59 -11.66
C ILE A 286 -5.12 -17.86 -10.23
N TRP A 287 -6.36 -17.50 -9.87
CA TRP A 287 -6.88 -17.77 -8.53
C TRP A 287 -6.81 -19.27 -8.19
N SER A 288 -7.25 -20.12 -9.09
CA SER A 288 -7.17 -21.57 -8.90
C SER A 288 -5.75 -22.07 -8.64
N ASN A 289 -4.74 -21.52 -9.37
CA ASN A 289 -3.32 -21.86 -9.20
C ASN A 289 -2.73 -21.34 -7.86
N LEU A 290 -3.36 -20.34 -7.22
CA LEU A 290 -2.94 -19.83 -5.91
C LEU A 290 -3.47 -20.69 -4.76
N ILE A 291 -4.68 -21.25 -4.91
CA ILE A 291 -5.34 -22.00 -3.83
C ILE A 291 -5.09 -23.50 -3.89
N THR A 292 -4.74 -24.04 -5.06
CA THR A 292 -4.39 -25.47 -5.18
C THR A 292 -3.06 -25.70 -4.44
N LYS A 293 -3.03 -26.59 -3.45
CA LYS A 293 -1.79 -27.07 -2.80
C LYS A 293 -0.92 -27.69 -3.89
N GLY A 294 0.28 -27.16 -4.09
CA GLY A 294 1.23 -27.71 -5.05
C GLY A 294 1.45 -29.20 -4.77
N GLN A 295 0.94 -30.06 -5.61
CA GLN A 295 1.48 -31.40 -5.77
C GLN A 295 2.82 -31.21 -6.47
N TYR A 296 3.91 -31.11 -5.70
CA TYR A 296 5.23 -31.41 -6.24
C TYR A 296 5.21 -32.91 -6.53
N GLU A 297 4.90 -33.27 -7.76
CA GLU A 297 5.28 -34.58 -8.28
C GLU A 297 6.81 -34.66 -8.23
N ASN A 298 7.30 -35.46 -7.27
CA ASN A 298 8.63 -36.00 -7.30
C ASN A 298 8.72 -36.89 -8.55
N THR A 299 9.16 -36.32 -9.66
CA THR A 299 9.66 -37.11 -10.78
C THR A 299 11.15 -37.37 -10.51
N THR A 300 11.37 -38.56 -10.03
CA THR A 300 12.66 -39.28 -9.99
C THR A 300 13.42 -39.20 -11.30
#